data_a9003b67295b359abb3d20cd8d52b6ea
#
_entry.id   a9003b67295b359abb3d20cd8d52b6ea
#
_cell.length_a   1.000
_cell.length_b   1.000
_cell.length_c   1.000
_cell.angle_alpha   90.00
_cell.angle_beta   90.00
_cell.angle_gamma   90.00
#
_symmetry.space_group_name_H-M   'P 1'
#
loop_
_entity.id
_entity.type
_entity.pdbx_description
1 polymer ?
#
loop_
_entity_poly.entity_id
_entity_poly.type
_entity_poly.pdbx_seq_one_letter_code
_entity_poly.pdbx_strand_id
1 'polypeptide(L)'
;MRRFALTKLLAALLLSVLSHSAAHAQTCAKELAAVDQAVKKQYGADRTWWNILGCPVCLDGELRKDAVVNKAQIKEISYFRNIAYMQMNRGDDKMCRESLKLPKRLLRVW
;
A
#
# COMPACT_ATOMS: atom_id res chain seq x y z
N MET A 1 -9.91 36.98 -29.70
CA MET A 1 -10.77 36.15 -28.84
C MET A 1 -10.56 34.63 -28.99
N ARG A 2 -10.29 34.10 -30.16
CA ARG A 2 -10.05 32.65 -30.36
C ARG A 2 -8.82 32.12 -29.68
N ARG A 3 -7.78 32.91 -29.44
CA ARG A 3 -6.54 32.52 -28.79
C ARG A 3 -6.69 32.26 -27.28
N PHE A 4 -7.64 32.91 -26.61
CA PHE A 4 -7.88 32.73 -25.16
C PHE A 4 -8.62 31.43 -24.84
N ALA A 5 -9.49 30.95 -25.74
CA ALA A 5 -10.21 29.68 -25.56
C ALA A 5 -9.30 28.48 -25.72
N LEU A 6 -8.30 28.53 -26.60
CA LEU A 6 -7.31 27.46 -26.80
C LEU A 6 -6.35 27.31 -25.62
N THR A 7 -5.92 28.43 -25.00
CA THR A 7 -5.05 28.38 -23.81
C THR A 7 -5.77 27.82 -22.61
N LYS A 8 -7.05 28.11 -22.42
CA LYS A 8 -7.84 27.54 -21.32
C LYS A 8 -8.07 26.04 -21.49
N LEU A 9 -8.26 25.55 -22.70
CA LEU A 9 -8.41 24.13 -23.01
C LEU A 9 -7.14 23.34 -22.77
N LEU A 10 -5.98 23.86 -23.11
CA LEU A 10 -4.68 23.24 -22.85
C LEU A 10 -4.36 23.16 -21.37
N ALA A 11 -4.67 24.18 -20.58
CA ALA A 11 -4.48 24.18 -19.15
C ALA A 11 -5.39 23.14 -18.45
N ALA A 12 -6.63 22.99 -18.90
CA ALA A 12 -7.55 21.99 -18.38
C ALA A 12 -7.10 20.54 -18.67
N LEU A 13 -6.54 20.28 -19.84
CA LEU A 13 -5.99 18.99 -20.24
C LEU A 13 -4.76 18.60 -19.38
N LEU A 14 -3.86 19.56 -19.12
CA LEU A 14 -2.69 19.34 -18.26
C LEU A 14 -3.09 19.03 -16.81
N LEU A 15 -4.07 19.71 -16.26
CA LEU A 15 -4.60 19.46 -14.92
C LEU A 15 -5.26 18.09 -14.81
N SER A 16 -5.97 17.61 -15.82
CA SER A 16 -6.59 16.28 -15.78
C SER A 16 -5.57 15.15 -15.84
N VAL A 17 -4.46 15.29 -16.55
CA VAL A 17 -3.36 14.33 -16.58
C VAL A 17 -2.66 14.25 -15.23
N LEU A 18 -2.39 15.38 -14.58
CA LEU A 18 -1.80 15.43 -13.24
C LEU A 18 -2.72 14.82 -12.18
N SER A 19 -4.01 15.07 -12.24
CA SER A 19 -5.01 14.49 -11.36
C SER A 19 -5.08 12.96 -11.51
N HIS A 20 -4.94 12.43 -12.71
CA HIS A 20 -4.93 10.98 -12.97
C HIS A 20 -3.72 10.28 -12.35
N SER A 21 -2.53 10.85 -12.47
CA SER A 21 -1.31 10.31 -11.88
C SER A 21 -1.37 10.30 -10.35
N ALA A 22 -1.89 11.38 -9.75
CA ALA A 22 -2.09 11.48 -8.31
C ALA A 22 -3.11 10.47 -7.78
N ALA A 23 -4.21 10.22 -8.53
CA ALA A 23 -5.23 9.24 -8.16
C ALA A 23 -4.67 7.81 -8.14
N HIS A 24 -3.82 7.42 -9.10
CA HIS A 24 -3.19 6.11 -9.14
C HIS A 24 -2.21 5.89 -7.97
N ALA A 25 -1.38 6.88 -7.66
CA ALA A 25 -0.48 6.83 -6.51
C ALA A 25 -1.25 6.71 -5.18
N GLN A 26 -2.37 7.44 -5.03
CA GLN A 26 -3.25 7.34 -3.88
C GLN A 26 -3.90 5.97 -3.76
N THR A 27 -4.22 5.31 -4.86
CA THR A 27 -4.85 3.98 -4.86
C THR A 27 -3.90 2.94 -4.27
N CYS A 28 -2.64 2.90 -4.69
CA CYS A 28 -1.69 1.97 -4.11
C CYS A 28 -1.37 2.29 -2.65
N ALA A 29 -1.26 3.56 -2.29
CA ALA A 29 -1.07 3.98 -0.91
C ALA A 29 -2.23 3.51 -0.01
N LYS A 30 -3.46 3.58 -0.49
CA LYS A 30 -4.64 3.08 0.23
C LYS A 30 -4.61 1.56 0.41
N GLU A 31 -4.26 0.83 -0.63
CA GLU A 31 -4.13 -0.63 -0.56
C GLU A 31 -3.01 -1.04 0.42
N LEU A 32 -1.89 -0.34 0.39
CA LEU A 32 -0.79 -0.54 1.32
C LEU A 32 -1.23 -0.29 2.76
N ALA A 33 -1.93 0.81 3.01
CA ALA A 33 -2.47 1.14 4.32
C ALA A 33 -3.48 0.08 4.81
N ALA A 34 -4.30 -0.45 3.92
CA ALA A 34 -5.25 -1.51 4.25
C ALA A 34 -4.53 -2.80 4.68
N VAL A 35 -3.45 -3.17 3.97
CA VAL A 35 -2.60 -4.30 4.36
C VAL A 35 -1.95 -4.06 5.72
N ASP A 36 -1.40 -2.87 5.94
CA ASP A 36 -0.77 -2.51 7.21
C ASP A 36 -1.75 -2.59 8.37
N GLN A 37 -2.98 -2.10 8.21
CA GLN A 37 -4.03 -2.20 9.22
C GLN A 37 -4.46 -3.64 9.47
N ALA A 38 -4.57 -4.45 8.43
CA ALA A 38 -4.94 -5.84 8.55
C ALA A 38 -3.86 -6.65 9.31
N VAL A 39 -2.58 -6.38 9.06
CA VAL A 39 -1.48 -7.00 9.82
C VAL A 39 -1.53 -6.59 11.29
N LYS A 40 -1.74 -5.30 11.56
CA LYS A 40 -1.87 -4.79 12.93
C LYS A 40 -2.96 -5.52 13.71
N LYS A 41 -4.08 -5.82 13.07
CA LYS A 41 -5.20 -6.55 13.68
C LYS A 41 -4.86 -8.00 14.04
N GLN A 42 -3.86 -8.59 13.41
CA GLN A 42 -3.42 -9.97 13.72
C GLN A 42 -2.67 -10.08 15.04
N TYR A 43 -2.16 -8.96 15.55
CA TYR A 43 -1.43 -8.89 16.82
C TYR A 43 -2.31 -8.30 17.93
N GLY A 44 -1.98 -8.61 19.19
CA GLY A 44 -2.63 -7.97 20.33
C GLY A 44 -2.38 -6.45 20.37
N ALA A 45 -3.18 -5.77 21.16
CA ALA A 45 -3.56 -4.35 21.07
C ALA A 45 -2.45 -3.29 21.01
N ASP A 46 -1.17 -3.55 21.22
CA ASP A 46 -0.17 -2.49 21.45
C ASP A 46 1.04 -2.50 20.53
N ARG A 47 0.97 -3.14 19.37
CA ARG A 47 2.11 -3.11 18.47
C ARG A 47 1.91 -2.10 17.34
N THR A 48 2.76 -1.09 17.39
CA THR A 48 2.89 -0.17 16.28
C THR A 48 3.65 -0.85 15.14
N TRP A 49 3.21 -0.62 13.94
CA TRP A 49 3.82 -1.12 12.71
C TRP A 49 5.32 -0.80 12.59
N TRP A 50 5.77 0.25 13.27
CA TRP A 50 7.17 0.64 13.38
C TRP A 50 8.07 -0.47 13.95
N ASN A 51 7.57 -1.21 14.92
CA ASN A 51 8.29 -2.33 15.51
C ASN A 51 8.37 -3.52 14.57
N ILE A 52 7.47 -3.60 13.59
CA ILE A 52 7.42 -4.66 12.60
C ILE A 52 8.29 -4.33 11.38
N LEU A 53 8.28 -3.06 10.92
CA LEU A 53 9.02 -2.63 9.73
C LEU A 53 10.48 -2.28 10.01
N GLY A 54 10.79 -1.76 11.19
CA GLY A 54 12.15 -1.42 11.55
C GLY A 54 13.05 -2.62 11.79
N CYS A 55 12.46 -3.81 11.92
CA CYS A 55 13.20 -5.02 12.22
C CYS A 55 12.42 -6.25 11.72
N PRO A 56 12.74 -6.76 10.50
CA PRO A 56 12.08 -7.96 9.98
C PRO A 56 12.25 -9.19 10.89
N VAL A 57 13.25 -9.14 11.75
CA VAL A 57 13.57 -10.21 12.72
C VAL A 57 12.80 -10.02 14.03
N CYS A 58 12.24 -8.83 14.26
CA CYS A 58 11.52 -8.49 15.49
C CYS A 58 10.01 -8.75 15.41
N LEU A 59 9.57 -9.55 14.46
CA LEU A 59 8.19 -10.03 14.36
C LEU A 59 7.84 -11.03 15.48
N ASP A 60 8.45 -10.85 16.67
CA ASP A 60 8.31 -11.72 17.84
C ASP A 60 7.10 -11.38 18.71
N GLY A 61 6.08 -10.79 18.11
CA GLY A 61 4.82 -10.63 18.80
C GLY A 61 3.98 -11.88 18.73
N GLU A 62 3.25 -12.11 19.78
CA GLU A 62 2.25 -13.15 19.76
C GLU A 62 1.09 -12.72 18.86
N LEU A 63 0.81 -13.54 17.87
CA LEU A 63 -0.40 -13.41 17.07
C LEU A 63 -1.61 -13.71 17.97
N ARG A 64 -2.70 -13.02 17.72
CA ARG A 64 -3.96 -13.30 18.38
C ARG A 64 -4.39 -14.76 18.08
N LYS A 65 -5.14 -15.35 18.99
CA LYS A 65 -5.67 -16.72 18.80
C LYS A 65 -6.59 -16.84 17.60
N ASP A 66 -7.28 -15.75 17.25
CA ASP A 66 -8.18 -15.66 16.10
C ASP A 66 -7.49 -15.10 14.85
N ALA A 67 -6.17 -14.98 14.83
CA ALA A 67 -5.44 -14.52 13.68
C ALA A 67 -5.68 -15.42 12.47
N VAL A 68 -5.86 -14.82 11.30
CA VAL A 68 -6.09 -15.56 10.03
C VAL A 68 -4.79 -15.99 9.36
N VAL A 69 -3.64 -15.56 9.89
CA VAL A 69 -2.31 -15.86 9.36
C VAL A 69 -1.40 -16.40 10.47
N ASN A 70 -0.40 -17.16 10.09
CA ASN A 70 0.64 -17.65 10.99
C ASN A 70 1.91 -16.79 10.85
N LYS A 71 2.93 -17.06 11.70
CA LYS A 71 4.20 -16.30 11.68
C LYS A 71 4.94 -16.37 10.35
N ALA A 72 4.95 -17.52 9.70
CA ALA A 72 5.59 -17.68 8.39
C ALA A 72 4.90 -16.82 7.33
N GLN A 73 3.58 -16.77 7.36
CA GLN A 73 2.79 -15.93 6.46
C GLN A 73 3.02 -14.45 6.73
N ILE A 74 3.17 -14.04 7.99
CA ILE A 74 3.51 -12.66 8.34
C ILE A 74 4.85 -12.25 7.73
N LYS A 75 5.86 -13.11 7.77
CA LYS A 75 7.15 -12.83 7.13
C LYS A 75 7.01 -12.64 5.63
N GLU A 76 6.23 -13.48 4.99
CA GLU A 76 5.94 -13.39 3.57
C GLU A 76 5.18 -12.10 3.21
N ILE A 77 4.16 -11.78 3.99
CA ILE A 77 3.41 -10.52 3.85
C ILE A 77 4.33 -9.32 3.98
N SER A 78 5.19 -9.29 4.99
CA SER A 78 6.14 -8.20 5.23
C SER A 78 7.11 -8.03 4.07
N TYR A 79 7.60 -9.11 3.51
CA TYR A 79 8.49 -9.10 2.35
C TYR A 79 7.82 -8.42 1.14
N PHE A 80 6.65 -8.88 0.76
CA PHE A 80 5.92 -8.31 -0.38
C PHE A 80 5.42 -6.89 -0.11
N ARG A 81 5.03 -6.60 1.13
CA ARG A 81 4.65 -5.25 1.53
C ARG A 81 5.81 -4.27 1.35
N ASN A 82 7.02 -4.65 1.73
CA ASN A 82 8.20 -3.80 1.57
C ASN A 82 8.55 -3.57 0.10
N ILE A 83 8.41 -4.61 -0.74
CA ILE A 83 8.56 -4.46 -2.19
C ILE A 83 7.53 -3.47 -2.74
N ALA A 84 6.28 -3.60 -2.34
CA ALA A 84 5.20 -2.70 -2.75
C ALA A 84 5.50 -1.25 -2.37
N TYR A 85 5.97 -1.03 -1.15
CA TYR A 85 6.37 0.29 -0.66
C TYR A 85 7.49 0.90 -1.52
N MET A 86 8.50 0.11 -1.84
CA MET A 86 9.59 0.56 -2.72
C MET A 86 9.10 0.91 -4.12
N GLN A 87 8.22 0.10 -4.69
CA GLN A 87 7.63 0.36 -6.01
C GLN A 87 6.77 1.62 -6.00
N MET A 88 5.98 1.81 -4.95
CA MET A 88 5.19 3.03 -4.77
C MET A 88 6.08 4.28 -4.76
N ASN A 89 7.20 4.24 -4.02
CA ASN A 89 8.14 5.36 -3.96
C ASN A 89 8.83 5.64 -5.28
N ARG A 90 8.96 4.65 -6.15
CA ARG A 90 9.48 4.80 -7.52
C ARG A 90 8.43 5.28 -8.52
N GLY A 91 7.19 5.45 -8.09
CA GLY A 91 6.09 5.82 -8.96
C GLY A 91 5.54 4.66 -9.79
N ASP A 92 5.92 3.41 -9.49
CA ASP A 92 5.43 2.22 -10.18
C ASP A 92 4.20 1.67 -9.48
N ASP A 93 3.06 2.28 -9.76
CA ASP A 93 1.77 1.93 -9.16
C ASP A 93 1.34 0.50 -9.51
N LYS A 94 1.57 0.07 -10.74
CA LYS A 94 1.21 -1.26 -11.21
C LYS A 94 1.94 -2.35 -10.43
N MET A 95 3.25 -2.23 -10.29
CA MET A 95 4.07 -3.19 -9.56
C MET A 95 3.79 -3.14 -8.06
N CYS A 96 3.51 -1.95 -7.53
CA CYS A 96 3.07 -1.81 -6.14
C CYS A 96 1.82 -2.64 -5.87
N ARG A 97 0.79 -2.51 -6.69
CA ARG A 97 -0.46 -3.27 -6.55
C ARG A 97 -0.25 -4.76 -6.78
N GLU A 98 0.57 -5.15 -7.75
CA GLU A 98 0.91 -6.56 -7.99
C GLU A 98 1.56 -7.20 -6.77
N SER A 99 2.49 -6.50 -6.13
CA SER A 99 3.18 -6.98 -4.94
C SER A 99 2.25 -7.15 -3.73
N LEU A 100 1.14 -6.42 -3.69
CA LEU A 100 0.16 -6.52 -2.60
C LEU A 100 -0.89 -7.62 -2.78
N LYS A 101 -0.95 -8.27 -3.94
CA LYS A 101 -1.97 -9.30 -4.20
C LYS A 101 -1.90 -10.46 -3.22
N LEU A 102 -0.72 -11.01 -2.98
CA LEU A 102 -0.55 -12.11 -2.04
C LEU A 102 -0.82 -11.69 -0.60
N PRO A 103 -0.24 -10.58 -0.09
CA PRO A 103 -0.61 -10.06 1.23
C PRO A 103 -2.10 -9.87 1.42
N LYS A 104 -2.79 -9.26 0.47
CA LYS A 104 -4.24 -9.04 0.53
C LYS A 104 -5.01 -10.36 0.60
N ARG A 105 -4.60 -11.35 -0.17
CA ARG A 105 -5.23 -12.67 -0.20
C ARG A 105 -5.07 -13.37 1.15
N LEU A 106 -3.86 -13.39 1.69
CA LEU A 106 -3.58 -14.04 2.98
C LEU A 106 -4.32 -13.37 4.13
N LEU A 107 -4.38 -12.04 4.12
CA LEU A 107 -5.07 -11.25 5.14
C LEU A 107 -6.57 -11.13 4.91
N ARG A 108 -7.07 -11.64 3.80
CA ARG A 108 -8.49 -11.54 3.39
C ARG A 108 -8.98 -10.09 3.30
N VAL A 109 -8.13 -9.22 2.79
CA VAL A 109 -8.44 -7.82 2.50
C VAL A 109 -8.83 -7.70 1.03
N TRP A 110 -10.01 -7.19 0.77
CA TRP A 110 -10.55 -7.03 -0.59
C TRP A 110 -10.79 -5.57 -0.96
#